data_a9a0680da1b8299515c475c0c2d8d8c8
#
_entry.id   a9a0680da1b8299515c475c0c2d8d8c8
#
_cell.length_a   1.000
_cell.length_b   1.000
_cell.length_c   1.000
_cell.angle_alpha   90.00
_cell.angle_beta   90.00
_cell.angle_gamma   90.00
#
_symmetry.space_group_name_H-M   'P 1'
#
loop_
_entity.id
_entity.type
_entity.pdbx_description
1 polymer ?
#
loop_
_entity_poly.entity_id
_entity_poly.type
_entity_poly.pdbx_seq_one_letter_code
_entity_poly.pdbx_strand_id
1 'polypeptide(L)'
;LPVYPVKGYSLTVPIVDEKFAPQSTVLDETYKIAMTRFDQRIRVGGMAELSGFNRELNIDRRATLEMVTQELFPGGDLSQAQFWTGLRPMTPDSTPIIGATRFSNLFLNTGHGTLGWTMACGSGKLISDLVMNHQPDISTEGLSIQRYAA
;
A
#
# COMPACT_ATOMS: atom_id res chain seq x y z
N LEU A 1 8.38 -10.63 -14.32
CA LEU A 1 8.68 -10.22 -12.95
C LEU A 1 7.73 -10.93 -11.99
N PRO A 2 8.22 -11.46 -10.86
CA PRO A 2 7.40 -12.10 -9.85
C PRO A 2 6.73 -11.05 -8.95
N VAL A 3 5.90 -10.21 -9.56
CA VAL A 3 5.14 -9.15 -8.88
C VAL A 3 3.67 -9.38 -9.17
N TYR A 4 2.88 -9.67 -8.12
CA TYR A 4 1.46 -9.93 -8.24
C TYR A 4 0.65 -8.69 -7.82
N PRO A 5 -0.41 -8.32 -8.56
CA PRO A 5 -1.28 -7.20 -8.20
C PRO A 5 -2.29 -7.63 -7.12
N VAL A 6 -1.96 -7.36 -5.86
CA VAL A 6 -2.88 -7.62 -4.74
C VAL A 6 -3.82 -6.45 -4.57
N LYS A 7 -5.11 -6.70 -4.78
CA LYS A 7 -6.17 -5.70 -4.72
C LYS A 7 -6.49 -5.33 -3.28
N GLY A 8 -6.52 -4.03 -3.01
CA GLY A 8 -6.97 -3.46 -1.75
C GLY A 8 -8.09 -2.46 -1.98
N TYR A 9 -8.84 -2.17 -0.91
CA TYR A 9 -9.95 -1.24 -0.94
C TYR A 9 -9.76 -0.09 0.05
N SER A 10 -10.36 1.04 -0.24
CA SER A 10 -10.30 2.21 0.63
C SER A 10 -11.56 3.04 0.56
N LEU A 11 -11.93 3.61 1.72
CA LEU A 11 -12.90 4.70 1.82
C LEU A 11 -12.18 6.01 2.16
N THR A 12 -12.68 7.09 1.59
CA THR A 12 -12.36 8.44 2.06
C THR A 12 -13.64 9.04 2.59
N VAL A 13 -13.71 9.25 3.90
CA VAL A 13 -14.91 9.62 4.63
C VAL A 13 -14.75 11.05 5.17
N PRO A 14 -15.62 12.02 4.82
CA PRO A 14 -15.59 13.34 5.42
C PRO A 14 -15.86 13.28 6.94
N ILE A 15 -15.18 14.10 7.73
CA ILE A 15 -15.45 14.25 9.16
C ILE A 15 -16.54 15.30 9.34
N VAL A 16 -17.61 14.94 10.05
CA VAL A 16 -18.71 15.84 10.40
C VAL A 16 -18.84 16.06 11.91
N ASP A 17 -18.25 15.16 12.72
CA ASP A 17 -18.14 15.34 14.16
C ASP A 17 -16.71 15.03 14.61
N GLU A 18 -15.97 16.08 14.91
CA GLU A 18 -14.57 16.03 15.36
C GLU A 18 -14.37 15.22 16.65
N LYS A 19 -15.37 15.21 17.52
CA LYS A 19 -15.29 14.52 18.83
C LYS A 19 -15.19 13.01 18.67
N PHE A 20 -15.78 12.46 17.60
CA PHE A 20 -15.81 11.04 17.31
C PHE A 20 -14.98 10.66 16.08
N ALA A 21 -14.01 11.50 15.72
CA ALA A 21 -13.06 11.22 14.66
C ALA A 21 -11.72 10.75 15.23
N PRO A 22 -10.91 9.98 14.46
CA PRO A 22 -9.58 9.57 14.90
C PRO A 22 -8.65 10.79 15.02
N GLN A 23 -7.75 10.75 16.01
CA GLN A 23 -6.69 11.75 16.17
C GLN A 23 -5.33 11.25 15.68
N SER A 24 -5.19 9.93 15.56
CA SER A 24 -3.98 9.25 15.08
C SER A 24 -4.35 8.13 14.10
N THR A 25 -3.34 7.45 13.55
CA THR A 25 -3.57 6.21 12.81
C THR A 25 -3.90 5.09 13.77
N VAL A 26 -4.98 4.37 13.50
CA VAL A 26 -5.42 3.18 14.23
C VAL A 26 -5.49 2.00 13.27
N LEU A 27 -5.02 0.85 13.71
CA LEU A 27 -5.17 -0.42 13.00
C LEU A 27 -6.12 -1.33 13.79
N ASP A 28 -7.26 -1.65 13.18
CA ASP A 28 -8.11 -2.73 13.68
C ASP A 28 -7.49 -4.07 13.30
N GLU A 29 -7.11 -4.84 14.32
CA GLU A 29 -6.44 -6.12 14.13
C GLU A 29 -7.40 -7.26 13.75
N THR A 30 -8.70 -7.11 14.02
CA THR A 30 -9.71 -8.12 13.71
C THR A 30 -9.94 -8.23 12.21
N TYR A 31 -10.15 -7.09 11.53
CA TYR A 31 -10.41 -7.03 10.09
C TYR A 31 -9.20 -6.56 9.27
N LYS A 32 -8.08 -6.23 9.94
CA LYS A 32 -6.86 -5.68 9.32
C LYS A 32 -7.15 -4.41 8.52
N ILE A 33 -7.90 -3.50 9.13
CA ILE A 33 -8.31 -2.22 8.55
C ILE A 33 -7.59 -1.09 9.26
N ALA A 34 -6.86 -0.29 8.49
CA ALA A 34 -6.19 0.90 8.99
C ALA A 34 -7.05 2.14 8.74
N MET A 35 -7.16 2.98 9.77
CA MET A 35 -7.88 4.25 9.71
C MET A 35 -6.94 5.38 10.09
N THR A 36 -6.82 6.37 9.22
CA THR A 36 -5.92 7.52 9.42
C THR A 36 -6.69 8.81 9.13
N ARG A 37 -6.54 9.78 10.02
CA ARG A 37 -7.06 11.12 9.76
C ARG A 37 -6.15 11.88 8.80
N PHE A 38 -6.74 12.47 7.78
CA PHE A 38 -6.13 13.43 6.87
C PHE A 38 -6.97 14.71 6.88
N ASP A 39 -6.56 15.66 7.71
CA ASP A 39 -7.29 16.92 7.86
C ASP A 39 -8.76 16.71 8.25
N GLN A 40 -9.70 17.03 7.38
CA GLN A 40 -11.14 16.87 7.57
C GLN A 40 -11.69 15.55 6.99
N ARG A 41 -10.83 14.53 6.83
CA ARG A 41 -11.22 13.23 6.25
C ARG A 41 -10.59 12.09 7.00
N ILE A 42 -11.32 10.97 7.07
CA ILE A 42 -10.80 9.68 7.51
C ILE A 42 -10.47 8.85 6.26
N ARG A 43 -9.24 8.39 6.14
CA ARG A 43 -8.87 7.36 5.16
C ARG A 43 -8.96 6.02 5.84
N VAL A 44 -9.85 5.17 5.33
CA VAL A 44 -10.03 3.79 5.78
C VAL A 44 -9.49 2.88 4.69
N GLY A 45 -8.58 1.99 5.02
CA GLY A 45 -7.99 1.09 4.01
C GLY A 45 -7.76 -0.29 4.57
N GLY A 46 -8.00 -1.30 3.75
CA GLY A 46 -7.80 -2.69 4.16
C GLY A 46 -7.86 -3.67 3.02
N MET A 47 -7.90 -4.93 3.39
CA MET A 47 -8.07 -6.10 2.55
C MET A 47 -6.91 -6.39 1.62
N ALA A 48 -6.78 -7.67 1.28
CA ALA A 48 -5.85 -8.20 0.30
C ALA A 48 -6.59 -9.27 -0.51
N GLU A 49 -6.98 -8.93 -1.74
CA GLU A 49 -7.76 -9.80 -2.60
C GLU A 49 -6.91 -10.25 -3.81
N LEU A 50 -6.90 -11.55 -4.06
CA LEU A 50 -6.20 -12.16 -5.19
C LEU A 50 -7.14 -12.27 -6.37
N SER A 51 -7.27 -11.22 -7.15
CA SER A 51 -8.18 -11.12 -8.30
C SER A 51 -7.49 -10.68 -9.60
N GLY A 52 -6.16 -10.82 -9.66
CA GLY A 52 -5.37 -10.38 -10.79
C GLY A 52 -5.51 -8.88 -11.03
N PHE A 53 -5.69 -8.47 -12.27
CA PHE A 53 -5.84 -7.05 -12.64
C PHE A 53 -7.29 -6.55 -12.56
N ASN A 54 -8.22 -7.33 -11.98
CA ASN A 54 -9.61 -6.89 -11.80
C ASN A 54 -9.67 -5.71 -10.83
N ARG A 55 -10.25 -4.59 -11.27
CA ARG A 55 -10.44 -3.35 -10.50
C ARG A 55 -11.91 -3.03 -10.23
N GLU A 56 -12.81 -3.97 -10.42
CA GLU A 56 -14.21 -3.80 -10.08
C GLU A 56 -14.39 -3.61 -8.57
N LEU A 57 -15.28 -2.71 -8.20
CA LEU A 57 -15.59 -2.41 -6.81
C LEU A 57 -16.57 -3.44 -6.26
N ASN A 58 -16.15 -4.17 -5.24
CA ASN A 58 -17.00 -5.16 -4.55
C ASN A 58 -17.72 -4.48 -3.38
N ILE A 59 -19.04 -4.49 -3.42
CA ILE A 59 -19.90 -3.83 -2.42
C ILE A 59 -19.79 -4.49 -1.03
N ASP A 60 -19.55 -5.78 -0.94
CA ASP A 60 -19.39 -6.48 0.34
C ASP A 60 -18.12 -6.00 1.06
N ARG A 61 -17.06 -5.67 0.29
CA ARG A 61 -15.84 -5.10 0.84
C ARG A 61 -16.05 -3.69 1.36
N ARG A 62 -16.89 -2.91 0.68
CA ARG A 62 -17.31 -1.59 1.14
C ARG A 62 -18.05 -1.70 2.47
N ALA A 63 -19.02 -2.59 2.57
CA ALA A 63 -19.81 -2.79 3.79
C ALA A 63 -18.93 -3.11 5.02
N THR A 64 -17.89 -3.94 4.85
CA THR A 64 -16.95 -4.24 5.93
C THR A 64 -16.16 -3.00 6.38
N LEU A 65 -15.68 -2.17 5.43
CA LEU A 65 -14.99 -0.92 5.77
C LEU A 65 -15.90 0.07 6.49
N GLU A 66 -17.15 0.20 6.04
CA GLU A 66 -18.15 1.07 6.66
C GLU A 66 -18.51 0.61 8.07
N MET A 67 -18.71 -0.69 8.27
CA MET A 67 -19.01 -1.28 9.58
C MET A 67 -17.92 -0.94 10.61
N VAL A 68 -16.66 -1.20 10.30
CA VAL A 68 -15.54 -0.92 11.22
C VAL A 68 -15.37 0.58 11.46
N THR A 69 -15.57 1.39 10.43
CA THR A 69 -15.51 2.86 10.56
C THR A 69 -16.61 3.37 11.48
N GLN A 70 -17.84 2.90 11.30
CA GLN A 70 -18.98 3.31 12.12
C GLN A 70 -18.84 2.89 13.58
N GLU A 71 -18.25 1.71 13.82
CA GLU A 71 -18.05 1.20 15.18
C GLU A 71 -16.99 2.00 15.94
N LEU A 72 -15.87 2.32 15.29
CA LEU A 72 -14.74 2.94 15.96
C LEU A 72 -14.76 4.47 15.90
N PHE A 73 -15.23 5.05 14.79
CA PHE A 73 -15.19 6.50 14.52
C PHE A 73 -16.48 6.99 13.86
N PRO A 74 -17.61 7.02 14.61
CA PRO A 74 -18.90 7.42 14.07
C PRO A 74 -19.01 8.92 13.68
N GLY A 75 -17.94 9.70 13.88
CA GLY A 75 -17.87 11.09 13.45
C GLY A 75 -17.64 11.30 11.94
N GLY A 76 -17.57 10.23 11.16
CA GLY A 76 -17.48 10.27 9.72
C GLY A 76 -18.84 10.16 9.00
N ASP A 77 -19.03 10.92 7.93
CA ASP A 77 -20.22 10.80 7.08
C ASP A 77 -20.03 9.73 5.99
N LEU A 78 -20.51 8.52 6.29
CA LEU A 78 -20.42 7.39 5.35
C LEU A 78 -21.28 7.57 4.10
N SER A 79 -22.33 8.42 4.15
CA SER A 79 -23.17 8.69 2.98
C SER A 79 -22.42 9.44 1.87
N GLN A 80 -21.40 10.22 2.25
CA GLN A 80 -20.51 10.96 1.36
C GLN A 80 -19.16 10.23 1.12
N ALA A 81 -19.02 9.00 1.62
CA ALA A 81 -17.79 8.26 1.49
C ALA A 81 -17.45 7.89 0.04
N GLN A 82 -16.24 8.20 -0.37
CA GLN A 82 -15.70 7.82 -1.68
C GLN A 82 -15.04 6.45 -1.57
N PHE A 83 -15.55 5.47 -2.31
CA PHE A 83 -15.03 4.10 -2.35
C PHE A 83 -14.16 3.89 -3.59
N TRP A 84 -12.97 3.32 -3.40
CA TRP A 84 -12.07 3.03 -4.49
C TRP A 84 -11.20 1.81 -4.21
N THR A 85 -10.50 1.33 -5.22
CA THR A 85 -9.59 0.19 -5.16
C THR A 85 -8.26 0.50 -5.84
N GLY A 86 -7.20 -0.17 -5.39
CA GLY A 86 -5.87 -0.13 -5.99
C GLY A 86 -5.20 -1.48 -5.96
N LEU A 87 -4.19 -1.65 -6.79
CA LEU A 87 -3.40 -2.87 -6.91
C LEU A 87 -2.02 -2.65 -6.29
N ARG A 88 -1.71 -3.39 -5.22
CA ARG A 88 -0.40 -3.35 -4.58
C ARG A 88 0.56 -4.26 -5.31
N PRO A 89 1.75 -3.83 -5.69
CA PRO A 89 2.74 -4.67 -6.36
C PRO A 89 3.45 -5.56 -5.33
N MET A 90 2.93 -6.76 -5.12
CA MET A 90 3.47 -7.68 -4.11
C MET A 90 4.43 -8.68 -4.73
N THR A 91 5.62 -8.80 -4.16
CA THR A 91 6.55 -9.90 -4.42
C THR A 91 6.19 -11.11 -3.54
N PRO A 92 6.63 -12.34 -3.89
CA PRO A 92 6.32 -13.54 -3.10
C PRO A 92 6.83 -13.50 -1.66
N ASP A 93 7.96 -12.82 -1.43
CA ASP A 93 8.62 -12.70 -0.13
C ASP A 93 8.44 -11.34 0.54
N SER A 94 7.62 -10.47 -0.05
CA SER A 94 7.35 -9.09 0.39
C SER A 94 8.56 -8.15 0.36
N THR A 95 9.73 -8.61 -0.06
CA THR A 95 10.93 -7.78 -0.23
C THR A 95 10.89 -7.12 -1.61
N PRO A 96 11.12 -5.81 -1.75
CA PRO A 96 11.13 -5.14 -3.06
C PRO A 96 12.27 -5.65 -3.95
N ILE A 97 12.11 -5.47 -5.25
CA ILE A 97 13.14 -5.73 -6.24
C ILE A 97 13.78 -4.39 -6.60
N ILE A 98 15.04 -4.19 -6.19
CA ILE A 98 15.78 -2.97 -6.48
C ILE A 98 17.17 -3.37 -7.00
N GLY A 99 17.49 -2.94 -8.23
CA GLY A 99 18.81 -3.19 -8.80
C GLY A 99 18.85 -3.45 -10.29
N ALA A 100 20.02 -3.83 -10.75
CA ALA A 100 20.29 -4.16 -12.14
C ALA A 100 19.60 -5.47 -12.56
N THR A 101 19.40 -5.61 -13.85
CA THR A 101 18.91 -6.84 -14.48
C THR A 101 20.02 -7.50 -15.31
N ARG A 102 19.69 -8.56 -16.05
CA ARG A 102 20.60 -9.16 -17.03
C ARG A 102 20.92 -8.23 -18.23
N PHE A 103 20.14 -7.16 -18.41
CA PHE A 103 20.37 -6.16 -19.44
C PHE A 103 21.12 -4.97 -18.85
N SER A 104 22.20 -4.55 -19.49
CA SER A 104 23.11 -3.52 -18.96
C SER A 104 22.49 -2.13 -18.74
N ASN A 105 21.40 -1.84 -19.42
CA ASN A 105 20.70 -0.54 -19.37
C ASN A 105 19.30 -0.62 -18.74
N LEU A 106 18.98 -1.72 -18.06
CA LEU A 106 17.67 -1.92 -17.43
C LEU A 106 17.83 -2.18 -15.93
N PHE A 107 17.25 -1.30 -15.13
CA PHE A 107 17.18 -1.39 -13.69
C PHE A 107 15.72 -1.55 -13.24
N LEU A 108 15.54 -2.15 -12.08
CA LEU A 108 14.23 -2.36 -11.45
C LEU A 108 14.16 -1.61 -10.12
N ASN A 109 13.03 -1.02 -9.85
CA ASN A 109 12.66 -0.46 -8.55
C ASN A 109 11.15 -0.67 -8.36
N THR A 110 10.76 -1.84 -7.85
CA THR A 110 9.36 -2.30 -7.83
C THR A 110 9.10 -3.32 -6.73
N GLY A 111 7.84 -3.73 -6.57
CA GLY A 111 7.49 -4.80 -5.64
C GLY A 111 7.43 -4.38 -4.17
N HIS A 112 7.22 -3.09 -3.89
CA HIS A 112 7.22 -2.53 -2.53
C HIS A 112 5.96 -2.86 -1.71
N GLY A 113 5.01 -3.58 -2.28
CA GLY A 113 3.81 -4.05 -1.60
C GLY A 113 2.99 -2.92 -0.96
N THR A 114 2.78 -3.01 0.34
CA THR A 114 2.02 -2.03 1.12
C THR A 114 2.86 -0.86 1.62
N LEU A 115 4.19 -0.94 1.52
CA LEU A 115 5.13 0.01 2.13
C LEU A 115 5.82 0.94 1.12
N GLY A 116 5.36 0.93 -0.14
CA GLY A 116 6.00 1.70 -1.21
C GLY A 116 6.12 3.19 -0.93
N TRP A 117 5.11 3.80 -0.32
CA TRP A 117 5.17 5.20 0.10
C TRP A 117 6.26 5.45 1.14
N THR A 118 6.27 4.64 2.19
CA THR A 118 7.24 4.74 3.30
C THR A 118 8.68 4.56 2.82
N MET A 119 8.89 3.62 1.89
CA MET A 119 10.21 3.29 1.36
C MET A 119 10.65 4.18 0.17
N ALA A 120 9.80 5.07 -0.33
CA ALA A 120 10.01 5.76 -1.61
C ALA A 120 11.35 6.52 -1.68
N CYS A 121 11.67 7.31 -0.65
CA CYS A 121 12.91 8.09 -0.62
C CYS A 121 14.15 7.20 -0.57
N GLY A 122 14.13 6.18 0.29
CA GLY A 122 15.25 5.24 0.43
C GLY A 122 15.48 4.41 -0.83
N SER A 123 14.41 3.84 -1.40
CA SER A 123 14.54 3.08 -2.65
C SER A 123 14.91 3.96 -3.86
N GLY A 124 14.43 5.22 -3.87
CA GLY A 124 14.83 6.19 -4.89
C GLY A 124 16.31 6.54 -4.82
N LYS A 125 16.85 6.78 -3.62
CA LYS A 125 18.28 7.02 -3.41
C LYS A 125 19.10 5.81 -3.83
N LEU A 126 18.70 4.61 -3.35
CA LEU A 126 19.39 3.37 -3.64
C LEU A 126 19.48 3.09 -5.15
N ILE A 127 18.34 3.17 -5.88
CA ILE A 127 18.37 2.92 -7.33
C ILE A 127 19.18 3.98 -8.07
N SER A 128 19.18 5.22 -7.60
CA SER A 128 20.01 6.30 -8.17
C SER A 128 21.49 5.98 -8.03
N ASP A 129 21.94 5.53 -6.86
CA ASP A 129 23.35 5.14 -6.63
C ASP A 129 23.76 4.01 -7.56
N LEU A 130 22.89 2.98 -7.69
CA LEU A 130 23.17 1.84 -8.57
C LEU A 130 23.27 2.24 -10.04
N VAL A 131 22.38 3.09 -10.52
CA VAL A 131 22.37 3.60 -11.91
C VAL A 131 23.61 4.44 -12.21
N MET A 132 24.02 5.25 -11.23
CA MET A 132 25.20 6.12 -11.34
C MET A 132 26.52 5.42 -11.00
N ASN A 133 26.48 4.11 -10.68
CA ASN A 133 27.60 3.32 -10.25
C ASN A 133 28.30 3.89 -8.99
N HIS A 134 27.53 4.48 -8.09
CA HIS A 134 27.97 4.88 -6.77
C HIS A 134 27.80 3.73 -5.78
N GLN A 135 28.63 3.72 -4.73
CA GLN A 135 28.47 2.78 -3.63
C GLN A 135 27.24 3.17 -2.79
N PRO A 136 26.21 2.31 -2.68
CA PRO A 136 25.06 2.58 -1.81
C PRO A 136 25.45 2.66 -0.32
N ASP A 137 24.73 3.50 0.42
CA ASP A 137 24.91 3.65 1.88
C ASP A 137 24.37 2.45 2.68
N ILE A 138 23.50 1.63 2.06
CA ILE A 138 22.88 0.45 2.67
C ILE A 138 23.18 -0.80 1.86
N SER A 139 23.08 -1.97 2.53
CA SER A 139 23.25 -3.27 1.85
C SER A 139 22.15 -3.47 0.79
N THR A 140 22.56 -3.99 -0.37
CA THR A 140 21.66 -4.42 -1.45
C THR A 140 21.37 -5.92 -1.40
N GLU A 141 21.86 -6.63 -0.41
CA GLU A 141 21.64 -8.06 -0.23
C GLU A 141 20.13 -8.37 -0.17
N GLY A 142 19.71 -9.38 -0.91
CA GLY A 142 18.30 -9.78 -1.00
C GLY A 142 17.41 -8.88 -1.87
N LEU A 143 17.89 -7.77 -2.45
CA LEU A 143 17.08 -6.88 -3.28
C LEU A 143 17.11 -7.24 -4.77
N SER A 144 18.07 -8.04 -5.22
CA SER A 144 18.19 -8.39 -6.63
C SER A 144 17.06 -9.28 -7.13
N ILE A 145 16.65 -9.07 -8.39
CA ILE A 145 15.71 -9.97 -9.12
C ILE A 145 16.28 -11.40 -9.22
N GLN A 146 17.59 -11.57 -9.15
CA GLN A 146 18.26 -12.86 -9.25
C GLN A 146 17.89 -13.83 -8.12
N ARG A 147 17.40 -13.33 -6.97
CA ARG A 147 16.91 -14.20 -5.88
C ARG A 147 15.72 -15.10 -6.28
N TYR A 148 15.08 -14.80 -7.39
CA TYR A 148 14.01 -15.60 -7.98
C TYR A 148 14.46 -16.43 -9.20
N ALA A 149 15.74 -16.37 -9.55
CA ALA A 149 16.27 -17.22 -10.61
C ALA A 149 16.55 -18.62 -10.02
N ALA A 150 15.75 -19.61 -10.48
CA ALA A 150 16.00 -21.02 -10.24
C ALA A 150 16.97 -21.56 -11.30
#